data_97de140b08452240477dc12f0d2ddd4e
#
_entry.id   97de140b08452240477dc12f0d2ddd4e
#
_cell.length_a   1.000
_cell.length_b   1.000
_cell.length_c   1.000
_cell.angle_alpha   90.00
_cell.angle_beta   90.00
_cell.angle_gamma   90.00
#
_symmetry.space_group_name_H-M   'P 1'
#
loop_
_entity.id
_entity.type
_entity.pdbx_description
1 polymer ?
#
loop_
_entity_poly.entity_id
_entity_poly.type
_entity_poly.pdbx_seq_one_letter_code
_entity_poly.pdbx_strand_id
1 'polypeptide(L)'
;MHRFAFAAAFLLAPVAAQAVIEHANFDNLTFANNVSMGGPNLLVAFRTTVPVTCVATRVEVFTGEGTGLNSIALWSHDPAQNQPLAPLGSGSWQMGFANTWQGAPLTTPVVLTASQDIWVVWGPQNGAQASVQGTGAGAQPQRGSFDGGLTWNGPFQSNQWKFRIWSGPAGHFEVYGAGCQGTAGVPRLSWFGLPMAGTSFDVLLDRAPASTVAALIVGDSATSYNGVPLPLSLQSLGAGNCSLLSSVTATFTSGVDVTGQAVMTLSIPANPALAGFPFFGQWFCLDLAANAFGFTFSNAGAATVGA
;
A
#
# COMPACT_ATOMS: atom_id res chain seq x y z
N MET A 1 19.42 -42.46 25.42
CA MET A 1 19.09 -41.62 24.25
C MET A 1 17.61 -41.76 23.96
N HIS A 2 16.80 -40.88 24.49
CA HIS A 2 15.34 -40.86 24.25
C HIS A 2 15.03 -39.70 23.31
N ARG A 3 14.56 -40.04 22.11
CA ARG A 3 14.08 -39.08 21.12
C ARG A 3 12.60 -38.80 21.44
N PHE A 4 12.30 -37.60 21.92
CA PHE A 4 10.93 -37.10 21.98
C PHE A 4 10.54 -36.61 20.61
N ALA A 5 9.60 -37.28 19.96
CA ALA A 5 8.93 -36.78 18.78
C ALA A 5 7.73 -35.92 19.23
N PHE A 6 7.81 -34.62 19.03
CA PHE A 6 6.65 -33.74 19.17
C PHE A 6 5.82 -33.84 17.89
N ALA A 7 4.70 -34.54 17.96
CA ALA A 7 3.66 -34.48 16.95
C ALA A 7 2.75 -33.28 17.27
N ALA A 8 2.97 -32.16 16.56
CA ALA A 8 2.04 -31.06 16.58
C ALA A 8 0.83 -31.41 15.70
N ALA A 9 -0.29 -31.79 16.35
CA ALA A 9 -1.56 -31.90 15.66
C ALA A 9 -2.10 -30.52 15.36
N PHE A 10 -1.91 -30.04 14.13
CA PHE A 10 -2.62 -28.88 13.61
C PHE A 10 -4.07 -29.28 13.37
N LEU A 11 -4.97 -28.83 14.22
CA LEU A 11 -6.40 -28.80 13.96
C LEU A 11 -6.64 -27.84 12.79
N LEU A 12 -6.74 -28.37 11.60
CA LEU A 12 -7.22 -27.67 10.40
C LEU A 12 -8.72 -27.38 10.62
N ALA A 13 -9.03 -26.21 11.15
CA ALA A 13 -10.37 -25.65 10.96
C ALA A 13 -10.58 -25.47 9.45
N PRO A 14 -11.74 -25.82 8.88
CA PRO A 14 -12.01 -25.56 7.48
C PRO A 14 -12.01 -24.04 7.29
N VAL A 15 -10.94 -23.50 6.72
CA VAL A 15 -10.90 -22.15 6.24
C VAL A 15 -11.84 -22.12 5.04
N ALA A 16 -13.03 -21.56 5.21
CA ALA A 16 -13.84 -21.18 4.07
C ALA A 16 -12.96 -20.32 3.18
N ALA A 17 -12.69 -20.78 1.97
CA ALA A 17 -11.95 -20.00 0.99
C ALA A 17 -12.72 -18.69 0.82
N GLN A 18 -12.22 -17.61 1.41
CA GLN A 18 -12.80 -16.28 1.21
C GLN A 18 -12.48 -15.91 -0.22
N ALA A 19 -13.50 -15.94 -1.07
CA ALA A 19 -13.38 -15.45 -2.43
C ALA A 19 -13.02 -13.96 -2.33
N VAL A 20 -11.81 -13.62 -2.72
CA VAL A 20 -11.41 -12.22 -2.91
C VAL A 20 -12.18 -11.74 -4.13
N ILE A 21 -13.10 -10.81 -3.94
CA ILE A 21 -13.87 -10.24 -5.04
C ILE A 21 -13.12 -9.00 -5.52
N GLU A 22 -12.50 -9.16 -6.66
CA GLU A 22 -11.95 -8.02 -7.39
C GLU A 22 -13.06 -7.45 -8.27
N HIS A 23 -13.45 -6.21 -8.00
CA HIS A 23 -14.38 -5.49 -8.84
C HIS A 23 -13.62 -4.43 -9.62
N ALA A 24 -13.10 -4.83 -10.80
CA ALA A 24 -12.39 -3.94 -11.70
C ALA A 24 -13.25 -3.64 -12.93
N ASN A 25 -13.32 -2.37 -13.33
CA ASN A 25 -14.00 -1.98 -14.56
C ASN A 25 -13.25 -2.43 -15.83
N PHE A 26 -11.93 -2.64 -15.72
CA PHE A 26 -11.06 -2.97 -16.86
C PHE A 26 -9.92 -3.90 -16.47
N ASP A 27 -9.65 -4.86 -17.36
CA ASP A 27 -8.45 -5.67 -17.35
C ASP A 27 -7.32 -5.05 -18.18
N ASN A 28 -7.61 -3.96 -18.90
CA ASN A 28 -6.64 -3.35 -19.81
C ASN A 28 -5.76 -2.36 -19.04
N LEU A 29 -4.47 -2.67 -18.99
CA LEU A 29 -3.43 -1.80 -18.42
C LEU A 29 -2.93 -0.74 -19.41
N THR A 30 -3.48 -0.66 -20.62
CA THR A 30 -3.09 0.35 -21.61
C THR A 30 -3.64 1.71 -21.21
N PHE A 31 -2.76 2.70 -21.15
CA PHE A 31 -3.11 4.06 -20.75
C PHE A 31 -3.38 4.89 -21.99
N ALA A 32 -4.59 5.43 -22.08
CA ALA A 32 -4.92 6.36 -23.15
C ALA A 32 -4.70 7.82 -22.74
N ASN A 33 -4.99 8.18 -21.48
CA ASN A 33 -4.87 9.55 -20.99
C ASN A 33 -4.41 9.59 -19.53
N ASN A 34 -3.56 10.57 -19.22
CA ASN A 34 -3.16 10.92 -17.88
C ASN A 34 -3.93 12.17 -17.47
N VAL A 35 -4.73 12.09 -16.42
CA VAL A 35 -5.43 13.25 -15.86
C VAL A 35 -4.73 13.62 -14.55
N SER A 36 -4.05 14.75 -14.56
CA SER A 36 -3.44 15.28 -13.36
C SER A 36 -4.49 15.96 -12.50
N MET A 37 -4.58 15.57 -11.25
CA MET A 37 -5.50 16.12 -10.26
C MET A 37 -4.77 16.38 -8.96
N GLY A 38 -5.08 17.48 -8.33
CA GLY A 38 -4.54 17.80 -7.02
C GLY A 38 -5.16 19.08 -6.49
N GLY A 39 -5.39 19.12 -5.21
CA GLY A 39 -5.89 20.31 -4.53
C GLY A 39 -6.53 19.97 -3.19
N PRO A 40 -6.49 20.89 -2.25
CA PRO A 40 -7.19 20.73 -1.00
C PRO A 40 -8.70 20.59 -1.29
N ASN A 41 -9.34 19.62 -0.65
CA ASN A 41 -10.77 19.33 -0.77
C ASN A 41 -11.25 18.83 -2.14
N LEU A 42 -10.33 18.53 -3.08
CA LEU A 42 -10.70 17.92 -4.34
C LEU A 42 -11.08 16.45 -4.12
N LEU A 43 -12.28 16.08 -4.57
CA LEU A 43 -12.72 14.69 -4.65
C LEU A 43 -13.18 14.38 -6.07
N VAL A 44 -12.84 13.18 -6.54
CA VAL A 44 -13.32 12.62 -7.81
C VAL A 44 -14.07 11.35 -7.51
N ALA A 45 -15.28 11.27 -8.01
CA ALA A 45 -16.18 10.15 -7.79
C ALA A 45 -16.58 9.49 -9.11
N PHE A 46 -16.60 8.17 -9.12
CA PHE A 46 -17.10 7.38 -10.25
C PHE A 46 -18.05 6.29 -9.77
N ARG A 47 -19.18 6.18 -10.48
CA ARG A 47 -20.26 5.26 -10.11
C ARG A 47 -19.99 3.86 -10.64
N THR A 48 -20.35 2.88 -9.85
CA THR A 48 -20.39 1.47 -10.23
C THR A 48 -21.57 0.77 -9.58
N THR A 49 -21.99 -0.36 -10.18
CA THR A 49 -23.00 -1.24 -9.61
C THR A 49 -22.31 -2.46 -9.03
N VAL A 50 -22.65 -2.82 -7.80
CA VAL A 50 -22.08 -3.96 -7.07
C VAL A 50 -22.56 -5.27 -7.72
N PRO A 51 -21.67 -6.16 -8.20
CA PRO A 51 -22.10 -7.37 -8.90
C PRO A 51 -22.57 -8.47 -7.97
N VAL A 52 -22.11 -8.51 -6.72
CA VAL A 52 -22.39 -9.56 -5.74
C VAL A 52 -22.35 -8.98 -4.33
N THR A 53 -23.21 -9.49 -3.44
CA THR A 53 -23.19 -9.09 -2.03
C THR A 53 -21.88 -9.50 -1.39
N CYS A 54 -21.17 -8.52 -0.80
CA CYS A 54 -19.85 -8.73 -0.16
C CYS A 54 -19.62 -7.74 0.99
N VAL A 55 -18.57 -7.99 1.76
CA VAL A 55 -18.06 -7.03 2.74
C VAL A 55 -16.78 -6.44 2.18
N ALA A 56 -16.85 -5.19 1.70
CA ALA A 56 -15.70 -4.49 1.18
C ALA A 56 -14.78 -4.09 2.35
N THR A 57 -13.51 -4.44 2.22
CA THR A 57 -12.49 -4.16 3.25
C THR A 57 -11.38 -3.25 2.73
N ARG A 58 -11.24 -3.14 1.40
CA ARG A 58 -10.23 -2.33 0.75
C ARG A 58 -10.71 -1.81 -0.59
N VAL A 59 -10.24 -0.63 -0.96
CA VAL A 59 -10.48 -0.04 -2.28
C VAL A 59 -9.16 0.45 -2.87
N GLU A 60 -8.97 0.21 -4.14
CA GLU A 60 -7.82 0.68 -4.91
C GLU A 60 -8.27 1.38 -6.18
N VAL A 61 -7.45 2.32 -6.62
CA VAL A 61 -7.53 2.96 -7.94
C VAL A 61 -6.22 2.75 -8.68
N PHE A 62 -6.28 2.67 -10.00
CA PHE A 62 -5.08 2.65 -10.80
C PHE A 62 -4.63 4.09 -11.02
N THR A 63 -3.47 4.45 -10.51
CA THR A 63 -2.95 5.82 -10.54
C THR A 63 -1.75 5.95 -11.47
N GLY A 64 -1.59 7.13 -12.06
CA GLY A 64 -0.34 7.54 -12.69
C GLY A 64 0.69 8.04 -11.66
N GLU A 65 1.54 8.96 -12.10
CA GLU A 65 2.54 9.59 -11.23
C GLU A 65 1.91 10.47 -10.17
N GLY A 66 2.44 10.44 -8.95
CA GLY A 66 1.99 11.32 -7.90
C GLY A 66 2.71 11.08 -6.57
N THR A 67 2.47 11.98 -5.64
CA THR A 67 3.05 11.92 -4.29
C THR A 67 2.02 12.43 -3.27
N GLY A 68 2.32 12.22 -2.00
CA GLY A 68 1.54 12.76 -0.90
C GLY A 68 0.43 11.84 -0.40
N LEU A 69 -0.30 12.32 0.59
CA LEU A 69 -1.39 11.59 1.22
C LEU A 69 -2.64 11.64 0.34
N ASN A 70 -3.18 10.47 0.03
CA ASN A 70 -4.41 10.32 -0.74
C ASN A 70 -5.48 9.65 0.11
N SER A 71 -6.74 9.90 -0.21
CA SER A 71 -7.87 9.22 0.40
C SER A 71 -8.70 8.48 -0.63
N ILE A 72 -9.31 7.38 -0.22
CA ILE A 72 -10.29 6.61 -0.99
C ILE A 72 -11.47 6.28 -0.10
N ALA A 73 -12.66 6.31 -0.68
CA ALA A 73 -13.89 6.01 0.06
C ALA A 73 -14.93 5.33 -0.83
N LEU A 74 -15.82 4.60 -0.21
CA LEU A 74 -17.08 4.18 -0.80
C LEU A 74 -18.19 5.10 -0.28
N TRP A 75 -19.01 5.59 -1.20
CA TRP A 75 -20.16 6.44 -0.88
C TRP A 75 -21.44 5.81 -1.39
N SER A 76 -22.54 6.06 -0.70
CA SER A 76 -23.87 5.70 -1.17
C SER A 76 -24.27 6.56 -2.36
N HIS A 77 -25.22 6.05 -3.14
CA HIS A 77 -25.74 6.72 -4.32
C HIS A 77 -27.01 7.49 -3.99
N ASP A 78 -27.09 8.74 -4.45
CA ASP A 78 -28.32 9.53 -4.54
C ASP A 78 -28.96 9.31 -5.91
N PRO A 79 -30.07 8.53 -6.00
CA PRO A 79 -30.71 8.27 -7.29
C PRO A 79 -31.43 9.49 -7.89
N ALA A 80 -31.78 10.48 -7.05
CA ALA A 80 -32.51 11.66 -7.52
C ALA A 80 -31.59 12.61 -8.29
N GLN A 81 -30.35 12.76 -7.83
CA GLN A 81 -29.37 13.68 -8.43
C GLN A 81 -28.25 12.93 -9.17
N ASN A 82 -28.22 11.60 -9.11
CA ASN A 82 -27.16 10.77 -9.68
C ASN A 82 -25.77 11.21 -9.23
N GLN A 83 -25.55 11.31 -7.94
CA GLN A 83 -24.32 11.77 -7.31
C GLN A 83 -24.01 10.99 -6.02
N PRO A 84 -22.80 11.11 -5.45
CA PRO A 84 -22.51 10.61 -4.11
C PRO A 84 -23.40 11.29 -3.06
N LEU A 85 -23.92 10.51 -2.09
CA LEU A 85 -24.80 11.02 -1.04
C LEU A 85 -24.07 11.09 0.32
N ALA A 86 -23.55 9.95 0.78
CA ALA A 86 -22.91 9.87 2.09
C ALA A 86 -21.75 8.84 2.08
N PRO A 87 -20.67 9.09 2.82
CA PRO A 87 -19.58 8.11 2.97
C PRO A 87 -20.07 6.88 3.71
N LEU A 88 -19.73 5.70 3.19
CA LEU A 88 -19.98 4.40 3.81
C LEU A 88 -18.74 3.91 4.55
N GLY A 89 -17.55 4.13 3.98
CA GLY A 89 -16.27 3.79 4.56
C GLY A 89 -15.13 4.42 3.78
N SER A 90 -14.03 4.70 4.44
CA SER A 90 -12.88 5.38 3.85
C SER A 90 -11.56 4.86 4.39
N GLY A 91 -10.49 5.13 3.66
CA GLY A 91 -9.12 4.91 4.07
C GLY A 91 -8.20 5.94 3.41
N SER A 92 -6.95 5.96 3.83
CA SER A 92 -5.93 6.84 3.24
C SER A 92 -4.60 6.11 3.13
N TRP A 93 -3.78 6.52 2.16
CA TRP A 93 -2.45 5.97 1.94
C TRP A 93 -1.48 7.05 1.47
N GLN A 94 -0.20 6.84 1.77
CA GLN A 94 0.85 7.63 1.17
C GLN A 94 1.06 7.15 -0.26
N MET A 95 0.86 8.03 -1.25
CA MET A 95 1.02 7.68 -2.65
C MET A 95 2.47 7.30 -2.95
N GLY A 96 2.66 6.16 -3.59
CA GLY A 96 3.96 5.64 -4.01
C GLY A 96 4.31 6.02 -5.46
N PHE A 97 5.02 5.11 -6.14
CA PHE A 97 5.45 5.31 -7.54
C PHE A 97 4.29 5.19 -8.53
N ALA A 98 4.57 5.61 -9.75
CA ALA A 98 3.63 5.74 -10.84
C ALA A 98 3.10 4.42 -11.44
N ASN A 99 2.00 4.53 -12.16
CA ASN A 99 1.44 3.53 -13.07
C ASN A 99 1.07 2.20 -12.40
N THR A 100 0.23 2.26 -11.36
CA THR A 100 -0.10 1.08 -10.59
C THR A 100 -1.39 1.17 -9.78
N TRP A 101 -1.79 0.01 -9.25
CA TRP A 101 -2.86 -0.09 -8.27
C TRP A 101 -2.40 0.43 -6.92
N GLN A 102 -3.08 1.46 -6.41
CA GLN A 102 -2.84 2.04 -5.10
C GLN A 102 -4.17 2.32 -4.40
N GLY A 103 -4.16 2.29 -3.09
CA GLY A 103 -5.36 2.53 -2.28
C GLY A 103 -5.15 2.17 -0.83
N ALA A 104 -6.25 2.01 -0.10
CA ALA A 104 -6.20 1.80 1.33
C ALA A 104 -7.21 0.74 1.80
N PRO A 105 -6.92 0.04 2.91
CA PRO A 105 -7.95 -0.63 3.66
C PRO A 105 -8.98 0.40 4.14
N LEU A 106 -10.23 -0.01 4.18
CA LEU A 106 -11.30 0.80 4.77
C LEU A 106 -11.19 0.72 6.29
N THR A 107 -11.23 1.86 6.96
CA THR A 107 -11.20 1.92 8.44
C THR A 107 -12.36 1.16 9.08
N THR A 108 -13.49 1.09 8.36
CA THR A 108 -14.64 0.28 8.72
C THR A 108 -15.06 -0.52 7.48
N PRO A 109 -15.14 -1.86 7.57
CA PRO A 109 -15.66 -2.68 6.49
C PRO A 109 -17.09 -2.28 6.11
N VAL A 110 -17.38 -2.29 4.81
CA VAL A 110 -18.67 -1.85 4.25
C VAL A 110 -19.41 -3.03 3.67
N VAL A 111 -20.62 -3.28 4.15
CA VAL A 111 -21.52 -4.26 3.54
C VAL A 111 -22.10 -3.66 2.26
N LEU A 112 -21.83 -4.31 1.14
CA LEU A 112 -22.34 -3.98 -0.18
C LEU A 112 -23.34 -5.05 -0.63
N THR A 113 -24.48 -4.62 -1.16
CA THR A 113 -25.53 -5.53 -1.65
C THR A 113 -25.47 -5.64 -3.17
N ALA A 114 -25.68 -6.85 -3.69
CA ALA A 114 -25.76 -7.06 -5.14
C ALA A 114 -26.79 -6.10 -5.78
N SER A 115 -26.44 -5.57 -6.94
CA SER A 115 -27.22 -4.57 -7.70
C SER A 115 -27.34 -3.19 -7.05
N GLN A 116 -26.66 -2.94 -5.94
CA GLN A 116 -26.54 -1.61 -5.33
C GLN A 116 -25.63 -0.71 -6.18
N ASP A 117 -26.09 0.51 -6.45
CA ASP A 117 -25.21 1.55 -7.00
C ASP A 117 -24.42 2.23 -5.87
N ILE A 118 -23.13 2.38 -6.08
CA ILE A 118 -22.20 3.03 -5.16
C ILE A 118 -21.28 3.95 -5.95
N TRP A 119 -20.59 4.82 -5.22
CA TRP A 119 -19.52 5.66 -5.76
C TRP A 119 -18.20 5.29 -5.10
N VAL A 120 -17.18 5.11 -5.94
CA VAL A 120 -15.79 5.10 -5.50
C VAL A 120 -15.32 6.55 -5.56
N VAL A 121 -14.87 7.07 -4.43
CA VAL A 121 -14.46 8.47 -4.28
C VAL A 121 -12.99 8.51 -3.92
N TRP A 122 -12.20 9.14 -4.78
CA TRP A 122 -10.76 9.34 -4.58
C TRP A 122 -10.48 10.82 -4.34
N GLY A 123 -9.66 11.09 -3.33
CA GLY A 123 -9.27 12.44 -2.94
C GLY A 123 -7.76 12.57 -2.73
N PRO A 124 -7.04 13.24 -3.64
CA PRO A 124 -5.68 13.69 -3.37
C PRO A 124 -5.71 14.82 -2.36
N GLN A 125 -4.99 14.65 -1.24
CA GLN A 125 -4.98 15.64 -0.15
C GLN A 125 -3.70 16.46 -0.15
N ASN A 126 -3.73 17.61 0.56
CA ASN A 126 -2.59 18.51 0.76
C ASN A 126 -1.90 18.99 -0.53
N GLY A 127 -2.67 19.17 -1.59
CA GLY A 127 -2.12 19.58 -2.88
C GLY A 127 -1.27 18.53 -3.57
N ALA A 128 -1.36 17.27 -3.14
CA ALA A 128 -0.68 16.16 -3.80
C ALA A 128 -1.12 16.09 -5.26
N GLN A 129 -0.16 16.09 -6.15
CA GLN A 129 -0.44 15.80 -7.55
C GLN A 129 -0.58 14.30 -7.71
N ALA A 130 -1.68 13.87 -8.26
CA ALA A 130 -1.92 12.49 -8.61
C ALA A 130 -2.51 12.40 -10.01
N SER A 131 -2.09 11.40 -10.75
CA SER A 131 -2.66 11.11 -12.05
C SER A 131 -3.44 9.82 -11.98
N VAL A 132 -4.68 9.86 -12.44
CA VAL A 132 -5.49 8.67 -12.63
C VAL A 132 -5.60 8.42 -14.11
N GLN A 133 -5.44 7.17 -14.51
CA GLN A 133 -5.44 6.81 -15.92
C GLN A 133 -6.80 6.28 -16.34
N GLY A 134 -7.37 6.87 -17.37
CA GLY A 134 -8.60 6.44 -17.99
C GLY A 134 -8.33 5.76 -19.33
N THR A 135 -9.25 4.93 -19.78
CA THR A 135 -9.15 4.20 -21.05
C THR A 135 -9.84 4.90 -22.23
N GLY A 136 -10.13 6.20 -22.12
CA GLY A 136 -10.87 6.92 -23.15
C GLY A 136 -12.40 6.87 -22.96
N ALA A 137 -13.15 7.30 -23.96
CA ALA A 137 -14.59 7.50 -23.89
C ALA A 137 -15.37 6.27 -23.39
N GLY A 138 -15.96 6.38 -22.25
CA GLY A 138 -16.86 5.40 -21.67
C GLY A 138 -17.99 6.06 -20.93
N ALA A 139 -19.10 5.31 -20.77
CA ALA A 139 -20.32 5.82 -20.15
C ALA A 139 -20.30 5.78 -18.61
N GLN A 140 -19.11 5.76 -17.98
CA GLN A 140 -19.02 5.74 -16.51
C GLN A 140 -19.39 7.13 -15.95
N PRO A 141 -20.48 7.24 -15.17
CA PRO A 141 -20.83 8.51 -14.54
C PRO A 141 -19.74 8.95 -13.58
N GLN A 142 -19.33 10.20 -13.71
CA GLN A 142 -18.30 10.81 -12.87
C GLN A 142 -18.81 12.11 -12.26
N ARG A 143 -18.35 12.41 -11.05
CA ARG A 143 -18.61 13.67 -10.35
C ARG A 143 -17.30 14.20 -9.79
N GLY A 144 -17.21 15.53 -9.67
CA GLY A 144 -16.12 16.21 -9.00
C GLY A 144 -16.65 17.12 -7.89
N SER A 145 -15.95 17.14 -6.77
CA SER A 145 -16.20 18.07 -5.69
C SER A 145 -14.92 18.87 -5.41
N PHE A 146 -15.06 20.15 -5.12
CA PHE A 146 -13.97 21.06 -4.75
C PHE A 146 -14.08 21.58 -3.30
N ASP A 147 -15.06 21.05 -2.57
CA ASP A 147 -15.42 21.46 -1.21
C ASP A 147 -15.48 20.27 -0.23
N GLY A 148 -14.78 19.17 -0.56
CA GLY A 148 -14.70 17.99 0.29
C GLY A 148 -15.96 17.13 0.28
N GLY A 149 -16.77 17.20 -0.78
CA GLY A 149 -17.97 16.37 -0.94
C GLY A 149 -19.27 17.04 -0.50
N LEU A 150 -19.24 18.34 -0.19
CA LEU A 150 -20.46 19.08 0.15
C LEU A 150 -21.31 19.36 -1.08
N THR A 151 -20.67 19.64 -2.22
CA THR A 151 -21.36 19.78 -3.51
C THR A 151 -20.65 18.95 -4.60
N TRP A 152 -21.44 18.47 -5.56
CA TRP A 152 -20.95 17.63 -6.64
C TRP A 152 -21.27 18.24 -8.01
N ASN A 153 -20.23 18.39 -8.83
CA ASN A 153 -20.31 18.92 -10.19
C ASN A 153 -20.27 17.77 -11.22
N GLY A 154 -20.87 17.99 -12.38
CA GLY A 154 -20.95 17.04 -13.46
C GLY A 154 -22.40 16.72 -13.84
N PRO A 155 -22.69 15.62 -14.57
CA PRO A 155 -21.82 14.47 -14.80
C PRO A 155 -20.69 14.76 -15.82
N PHE A 156 -19.51 14.21 -15.54
CA PHE A 156 -18.42 14.15 -16.50
C PHE A 156 -18.37 12.73 -17.08
N GLN A 157 -18.07 12.58 -18.36
CA GLN A 157 -18.06 11.28 -19.06
C GLN A 157 -16.82 11.13 -19.96
N SER A 158 -15.75 11.84 -19.66
CA SER A 158 -14.56 11.89 -20.52
C SER A 158 -13.58 10.74 -20.33
N ASN A 159 -13.61 10.07 -19.18
CA ASN A 159 -12.64 9.03 -18.83
C ASN A 159 -13.33 7.84 -18.17
N GLN A 160 -12.70 6.68 -18.28
CA GLN A 160 -13.05 5.52 -17.48
C GLN A 160 -11.96 5.29 -16.45
N TRP A 161 -12.36 5.23 -15.19
CA TRP A 161 -11.46 5.08 -14.07
C TRP A 161 -11.34 3.61 -13.70
N LYS A 162 -10.12 3.16 -13.48
CA LYS A 162 -9.85 1.81 -13.00
C LYS A 162 -9.85 1.81 -11.50
N PHE A 163 -10.64 0.92 -10.91
CA PHE A 163 -10.70 0.71 -9.47
C PHE A 163 -10.89 -0.76 -9.17
N ARG A 164 -10.56 -1.14 -7.94
CA ARG A 164 -10.81 -2.46 -7.37
C ARG A 164 -11.47 -2.31 -6.02
N ILE A 165 -12.41 -3.20 -5.72
CA ILE A 165 -12.99 -3.36 -4.39
C ILE A 165 -12.68 -4.77 -3.95
N TRP A 166 -12.02 -4.89 -2.81
CA TRP A 166 -11.61 -6.16 -2.23
C TRP A 166 -12.53 -6.54 -1.09
N SER A 167 -12.85 -7.84 -0.98
CA SER A 167 -13.56 -8.43 0.15
C SER A 167 -12.62 -9.38 0.90
N GLY A 168 -12.77 -9.47 2.21
CA GLY A 168 -11.91 -10.25 3.09
C GLY A 168 -10.90 -9.40 3.85
N PRO A 169 -10.04 -9.97 4.70
CA PRO A 169 -9.00 -9.22 5.41
C PRO A 169 -8.03 -8.65 4.40
N ALA A 170 -7.95 -7.32 4.34
CA ALA A 170 -7.02 -6.61 3.48
C ALA A 170 -5.61 -6.72 4.04
N GLY A 171 -4.64 -6.96 3.16
CA GLY A 171 -3.24 -6.75 3.52
C GLY A 171 -2.99 -5.29 3.89
N HIS A 172 -2.07 -5.05 4.78
CA HIS A 172 -1.72 -3.72 5.25
C HIS A 172 -0.22 -3.52 5.23
N PHE A 173 0.21 -2.31 4.92
CA PHE A 173 1.60 -1.90 5.07
C PHE A 173 1.66 -0.46 5.58
N GLU A 174 2.46 -0.23 6.60
CA GLU A 174 2.71 1.10 7.16
C GLU A 174 4.19 1.31 7.43
N VAL A 175 4.64 2.55 7.50
CA VAL A 175 6.02 2.88 7.86
C VAL A 175 6.10 3.38 9.29
N TYR A 176 7.21 3.05 9.97
CA TYR A 176 7.49 3.48 11.34
C TYR A 176 8.98 3.76 11.56
N GLY A 177 9.29 4.42 12.65
CA GLY A 177 10.65 4.78 13.01
C GLY A 177 11.27 5.82 12.06
N ALA A 178 12.56 6.07 12.25
CA ALA A 178 13.32 7.01 11.46
C ALA A 178 14.60 6.37 10.94
N GLY A 179 14.99 6.73 9.73
CA GLY A 179 16.31 6.40 9.17
C GLY A 179 17.40 7.28 9.77
N CYS A 180 18.66 6.96 9.45
CA CYS A 180 19.82 7.77 9.84
C CYS A 180 20.47 8.45 8.64
N GLN A 181 21.12 9.59 8.90
CA GLN A 181 21.74 10.44 7.88
C GLN A 181 22.85 9.71 7.14
N GLY A 182 22.75 9.63 5.83
CA GLY A 182 23.77 9.18 4.90
C GLY A 182 24.33 10.31 4.03
N THR A 183 25.25 9.98 3.13
CA THR A 183 25.87 10.94 2.20
C THR A 183 24.86 11.50 1.18
N ALA A 184 23.87 10.71 0.78
CA ALA A 184 22.79 11.11 -0.15
C ALA A 184 21.50 11.60 0.56
N GLY A 185 21.52 11.70 1.89
CA GLY A 185 20.36 12.05 2.71
C GLY A 185 20.00 10.92 3.66
N VAL A 186 18.79 10.98 4.23
CA VAL A 186 18.24 9.89 5.05
C VAL A 186 17.58 8.89 4.12
N PRO A 187 18.06 7.64 4.01
CA PRO A 187 17.41 6.61 3.21
C PRO A 187 15.97 6.39 3.66
N ARG A 188 15.08 6.20 2.71
CA ARG A 188 13.66 6.06 3.00
C ARG A 188 13.09 4.79 2.38
N LEU A 189 12.43 3.99 3.22
CA LEU A 189 11.60 2.88 2.81
C LEU A 189 10.20 3.39 2.46
N SER A 190 9.68 2.92 1.34
CA SER A 190 8.29 3.02 0.94
C SER A 190 7.85 1.69 0.30
N TRP A 191 6.63 1.60 -0.18
CA TRP A 191 6.13 0.36 -0.76
C TRP A 191 5.18 0.63 -1.92
N PHE A 192 4.94 -0.44 -2.65
CA PHE A 192 4.10 -0.46 -3.81
C PHE A 192 3.32 -1.78 -3.87
N GLY A 193 2.01 -1.73 -4.03
CA GLY A 193 1.15 -2.90 -3.88
C GLY A 193 0.89 -3.23 -2.41
N LEU A 194 0.35 -4.41 -2.16
CA LEU A 194 0.07 -4.89 -0.81
C LEU A 194 0.49 -6.33 -0.61
N PRO A 195 0.83 -6.67 0.63
CA PRO A 195 1.13 -8.04 1.02
C PRO A 195 -0.16 -8.89 1.06
N MET A 196 -0.63 -9.36 -0.10
CA MET A 196 -1.78 -10.26 -0.21
C MET A 196 -1.30 -11.69 -0.50
N ALA A 197 -1.96 -12.68 0.09
CA ALA A 197 -1.66 -14.08 -0.20
C ALA A 197 -1.79 -14.36 -1.70
N GLY A 198 -0.81 -15.05 -2.27
CA GLY A 198 -0.77 -15.36 -3.71
C GLY A 198 -0.34 -14.23 -4.63
N THR A 199 0.06 -13.08 -4.09
CA THR A 199 0.53 -11.94 -4.89
C THR A 199 1.96 -11.54 -4.54
N SER A 200 2.48 -10.57 -5.28
CA SER A 200 3.75 -9.92 -4.99
C SER A 200 3.51 -8.43 -4.75
N PHE A 201 4.35 -7.83 -3.91
CA PHE A 201 4.39 -6.39 -3.69
C PHE A 201 5.86 -5.93 -3.60
N ASP A 202 6.10 -4.64 -3.84
CA ASP A 202 7.44 -4.10 -3.86
C ASP A 202 7.73 -3.30 -2.60
N VAL A 203 8.90 -3.51 -2.03
CA VAL A 203 9.48 -2.66 -0.99
C VAL A 203 10.56 -1.81 -1.63
N LEU A 204 10.36 -0.51 -1.56
CA LEU A 204 11.12 0.49 -2.29
C LEU A 204 12.09 1.20 -1.36
N LEU A 205 13.24 1.56 -1.90
CA LEU A 205 14.25 2.39 -1.26
C LEU A 205 14.46 3.66 -2.08
N ASP A 206 14.51 4.80 -1.45
CA ASP A 206 14.99 6.04 -2.04
C ASP A 206 16.07 6.72 -1.17
N ARG A 207 16.78 7.70 -1.74
CA ARG A 207 17.84 8.48 -1.07
C ARG A 207 19.01 7.65 -0.54
N ALA A 208 19.29 6.50 -1.14
CA ALA A 208 20.53 5.77 -0.91
C ALA A 208 21.66 6.38 -1.76
N PRO A 209 22.93 6.13 -1.41
CA PRO A 209 24.03 6.50 -2.29
C PRO A 209 23.88 5.84 -3.67
N ALA A 210 24.06 6.62 -4.73
CA ALA A 210 23.89 6.14 -6.10
C ALA A 210 24.92 5.04 -6.45
N SER A 211 24.51 4.08 -7.28
CA SER A 211 25.37 3.02 -7.82
C SER A 211 26.09 2.19 -6.74
N THR A 212 25.41 1.95 -5.61
CA THR A 212 25.92 1.14 -4.48
C THR A 212 25.07 -0.12 -4.30
N VAL A 213 25.21 -0.77 -3.16
CA VAL A 213 24.43 -1.95 -2.76
C VAL A 213 23.62 -1.61 -1.52
N ALA A 214 22.38 -2.05 -1.52
CA ALA A 214 21.52 -2.04 -0.36
C ALA A 214 20.99 -3.45 -0.07
N ALA A 215 20.55 -3.67 1.16
CA ALA A 215 19.87 -4.90 1.50
C ALA A 215 18.62 -4.62 2.34
N LEU A 216 17.54 -5.33 2.03
CA LEU A 216 16.32 -5.33 2.80
C LEU A 216 16.40 -6.42 3.87
N ILE A 217 16.38 -6.01 5.12
CA ILE A 217 16.15 -6.90 6.27
C ILE A 217 14.66 -7.19 6.32
N VAL A 218 14.28 -8.45 6.51
CA VAL A 218 12.92 -8.88 6.81
C VAL A 218 12.93 -9.67 8.12
N GLY A 219 12.03 -9.33 9.02
CA GLY A 219 11.93 -9.92 10.34
C GLY A 219 10.49 -10.15 10.78
N ASP A 220 10.33 -10.80 11.91
CA ASP A 220 9.06 -11.20 12.53
C ASP A 220 8.67 -10.33 13.75
N SER A 221 9.54 -9.38 14.14
CA SER A 221 9.32 -8.53 15.30
C SER A 221 9.81 -7.10 15.09
N ALA A 222 9.05 -6.12 15.59
CA ALA A 222 9.45 -4.71 15.71
C ALA A 222 9.84 -4.34 17.16
N THR A 223 9.75 -5.28 18.11
CA THR A 223 9.92 -4.99 19.52
C THR A 223 11.14 -5.66 20.16
N SER A 224 11.63 -6.75 19.55
CA SER A 224 12.81 -7.48 20.05
C SER A 224 13.56 -8.20 18.94
N TYR A 225 14.88 -8.34 19.12
CA TYR A 225 15.77 -9.16 18.30
C TYR A 225 16.76 -9.89 19.20
N ASN A 226 16.74 -11.23 19.17
CA ASN A 226 17.59 -12.09 20.02
C ASN A 226 17.53 -11.73 21.52
N GLY A 227 16.34 -11.37 22.02
CA GLY A 227 16.14 -10.97 23.42
C GLY A 227 16.54 -9.52 23.73
N VAL A 228 17.03 -8.77 22.76
CA VAL A 228 17.36 -7.34 22.91
C VAL A 228 16.18 -6.49 22.44
N PRO A 229 15.73 -5.48 23.20
CA PRO A 229 14.67 -4.59 22.78
C PRO A 229 15.02 -3.80 21.50
N LEU A 230 14.03 -3.59 20.63
CA LEU A 230 14.09 -2.69 19.49
C LEU A 230 13.32 -1.38 19.81
N PRO A 231 13.77 -0.23 19.29
CA PRO A 231 14.92 0.01 18.41
C PRO A 231 16.28 -0.23 19.09
N LEU A 232 17.17 -0.97 18.39
CA LEU A 232 18.53 -1.21 18.88
C LEU A 232 19.49 -0.14 18.30
N SER A 233 20.08 0.67 19.17
CA SER A 233 21.09 1.65 18.75
C SER A 233 22.35 0.94 18.20
N LEU A 234 22.83 1.40 17.05
CA LEU A 234 24.03 0.90 16.39
C LEU A 234 25.26 1.78 16.69
N GLN A 235 25.16 2.66 17.69
CA GLN A 235 26.24 3.56 18.09
C GLN A 235 27.53 2.81 18.47
N SER A 236 27.41 1.70 19.18
CA SER A 236 28.57 0.87 19.58
C SER A 236 29.29 0.24 18.39
N LEU A 237 28.64 0.16 17.23
CA LEU A 237 29.23 -0.31 15.97
C LEU A 237 29.81 0.82 15.12
N GLY A 238 29.75 2.07 15.61
CA GLY A 238 30.23 3.24 14.87
C GLY A 238 29.17 3.93 14.00
N ALA A 239 27.91 3.52 14.08
CA ALA A 239 26.80 4.15 13.39
C ALA A 239 25.95 5.01 14.35
N GLY A 240 26.49 6.16 14.76
CA GLY A 240 26.06 6.95 15.92
C GLY A 240 24.58 7.33 16.02
N ASN A 241 23.89 7.53 14.91
CA ASN A 241 22.46 7.92 14.88
C ASN A 241 21.59 6.89 14.17
N CYS A 242 22.12 5.69 13.93
CA CYS A 242 21.38 4.61 13.28
C CYS A 242 20.81 3.64 14.31
N SER A 243 19.64 3.09 14.00
CA SER A 243 19.02 2.05 14.81
C SER A 243 18.51 0.92 13.92
N LEU A 244 18.63 -0.30 14.41
CA LEU A 244 17.92 -1.44 13.89
C LEU A 244 16.47 -1.38 14.44
N LEU A 245 15.48 -1.39 13.54
CA LEU A 245 14.07 -1.21 13.86
C LEU A 245 13.25 -2.50 13.76
N SER A 246 13.79 -3.53 13.11
CA SER A 246 13.15 -4.85 12.97
C SER A 246 14.10 -5.97 13.34
N SER A 247 13.57 -7.12 13.75
CA SER A 247 14.35 -8.35 13.86
C SER A 247 14.89 -8.77 12.48
N VAL A 248 15.92 -9.63 12.48
CA VAL A 248 16.59 -10.10 11.26
C VAL A 248 16.33 -11.60 11.11
N THR A 249 15.36 -11.96 10.26
CA THR A 249 15.06 -13.37 9.90
C THR A 249 15.65 -13.69 8.53
N ALA A 250 15.55 -12.75 7.59
CA ALA A 250 16.10 -12.86 6.25
C ALA A 250 16.67 -11.53 5.77
N THR A 251 17.58 -11.59 4.80
CA THR A 251 18.19 -10.40 4.17
C THR A 251 18.25 -10.60 2.67
N PHE A 252 17.77 -9.63 1.91
CA PHE A 252 17.72 -9.63 0.45
C PHE A 252 18.53 -8.47 -0.10
N THR A 253 19.54 -8.74 -0.93
CA THR A 253 20.39 -7.71 -1.52
C THR A 253 19.85 -7.20 -2.84
N SER A 254 20.00 -5.89 -3.09
CA SER A 254 19.63 -5.22 -4.34
C SER A 254 20.69 -4.19 -4.71
N GLY A 255 20.91 -4.02 -6.01
CA GLY A 255 21.68 -2.87 -6.51
C GLY A 255 20.89 -1.58 -6.37
N VAL A 256 21.57 -0.50 -6.00
CA VAL A 256 21.03 0.85 -6.01
C VAL A 256 21.37 1.49 -7.35
N ASP A 257 20.38 2.06 -8.02
CA ASP A 257 20.56 2.70 -9.32
C ASP A 257 21.28 4.06 -9.23
N VAL A 258 21.46 4.69 -10.38
CA VAL A 258 22.12 6.01 -10.48
C VAL A 258 21.34 7.16 -9.86
N THR A 259 20.07 6.93 -9.52
CA THR A 259 19.18 7.91 -8.86
C THR A 259 19.07 7.69 -7.35
N GLY A 260 19.76 6.68 -6.81
CA GLY A 260 19.73 6.34 -5.40
C GLY A 260 18.50 5.51 -4.99
N GLN A 261 17.91 4.77 -5.93
CA GLN A 261 16.73 3.95 -5.73
C GLN A 261 17.03 2.46 -5.85
N ALA A 262 16.30 1.65 -5.09
CA ALA A 262 16.28 0.20 -5.24
C ALA A 262 14.87 -0.35 -4.99
N VAL A 263 14.60 -1.52 -5.56
CA VAL A 263 13.33 -2.22 -5.43
C VAL A 263 13.60 -3.66 -5.02
N MET A 264 12.80 -4.16 -4.08
CA MET A 264 12.75 -5.56 -3.71
C MET A 264 11.32 -6.07 -3.82
N THR A 265 11.07 -6.92 -4.79
CA THR A 265 9.77 -7.59 -4.96
C THR A 265 9.69 -8.78 -4.00
N LEU A 266 8.73 -8.75 -3.09
CA LEU A 266 8.42 -9.84 -2.16
C LEU A 266 7.18 -10.59 -2.63
N SER A 267 7.31 -11.89 -2.86
CA SER A 267 6.20 -12.76 -3.22
C SER A 267 5.61 -13.41 -1.98
N ILE A 268 4.32 -13.23 -1.76
CA ILE A 268 3.59 -13.85 -0.66
C ILE A 268 2.99 -15.17 -1.18
N PRO A 269 3.29 -16.31 -0.54
CA PRO A 269 2.71 -17.59 -0.96
C PRO A 269 1.17 -17.57 -0.95
N ALA A 270 0.55 -18.30 -1.89
CA ALA A 270 -0.91 -18.45 -1.98
C ALA A 270 -1.42 -19.39 -0.87
N ASN A 271 -1.17 -19.03 0.37
CA ASN A 271 -1.58 -19.77 1.55
C ASN A 271 -2.49 -18.93 2.43
N PRO A 272 -3.80 -19.24 2.52
CA PRO A 272 -4.76 -18.49 3.33
C PRO A 272 -4.39 -18.43 4.83
N ALA A 273 -3.60 -19.38 5.34
CA ALA A 273 -3.13 -19.38 6.72
C ALA A 273 -2.17 -18.22 7.04
N LEU A 274 -1.65 -17.55 6.02
CA LEU A 274 -0.82 -16.35 6.19
C LEU A 274 -1.64 -15.09 6.43
N ALA A 275 -2.95 -15.10 6.20
CA ALA A 275 -3.80 -13.94 6.45
C ALA A 275 -3.70 -13.51 7.91
N GLY A 276 -3.42 -12.23 8.14
CA GLY A 276 -3.17 -11.66 9.47
C GLY A 276 -1.73 -11.82 9.96
N PHE A 277 -0.85 -12.51 9.22
CA PHE A 277 0.54 -12.69 9.64
C PHE A 277 1.32 -11.37 9.52
N PRO A 278 1.92 -10.87 10.61
CA PRO A 278 2.73 -9.67 10.57
C PRO A 278 4.19 -9.99 10.16
N PHE A 279 4.81 -9.07 9.41
CA PHE A 279 6.25 -9.06 9.22
C PHE A 279 6.76 -7.62 9.08
N PHE A 280 8.06 -7.43 9.27
CA PHE A 280 8.67 -6.12 9.35
C PHE A 280 9.86 -6.05 8.40
N GLY A 281 10.16 -4.87 7.88
CA GLY A 281 11.29 -4.68 6.98
C GLY A 281 12.01 -3.36 7.20
N GLN A 282 13.33 -3.35 6.97
CA GLN A 282 14.15 -2.15 7.00
C GLN A 282 15.28 -2.28 5.98
N TRP A 283 15.51 -1.24 5.19
CA TRP A 283 16.67 -1.18 4.32
C TRP A 283 17.94 -0.75 5.09
N PHE A 284 19.08 -1.35 4.74
CA PHE A 284 20.39 -0.78 5.03
C PHE A 284 21.20 -0.65 3.74
N CYS A 285 21.98 0.42 3.64
CA CYS A 285 22.67 0.81 2.43
C CYS A 285 24.16 0.91 2.72
N LEU A 286 25.00 0.43 1.83
CA LEU A 286 26.44 0.64 1.92
C LEU A 286 26.73 2.12 1.66
N ASP A 287 27.34 2.80 2.66
CA ASP A 287 27.70 4.22 2.63
C ASP A 287 28.96 4.44 3.48
N LEU A 288 30.10 4.11 2.89
CA LEU A 288 31.39 4.10 3.60
C LEU A 288 31.82 5.48 4.15
N ALA A 289 31.26 6.54 3.60
CA ALA A 289 31.60 7.91 4.00
C ALA A 289 30.62 8.48 5.06
N ALA A 290 29.51 7.80 5.35
CA ALA A 290 28.51 8.31 6.29
C ALA A 290 28.92 8.17 7.76
N ASN A 291 29.57 7.07 8.10
CA ASN A 291 29.97 6.75 9.48
C ASN A 291 31.02 5.64 9.52
N ALA A 292 31.58 5.36 10.70
CA ALA A 292 32.64 4.35 10.87
C ALA A 292 32.15 2.91 10.64
N PHE A 293 30.86 2.64 10.76
CA PHE A 293 30.25 1.35 10.43
C PHE A 293 30.12 1.12 8.92
N GLY A 294 30.11 2.20 8.13
CA GLY A 294 30.04 2.15 6.68
C GLY A 294 28.64 1.85 6.12
N PHE A 295 27.60 1.94 6.95
CA PHE A 295 26.22 1.69 6.54
C PHE A 295 25.25 2.74 7.10
N THR A 296 24.20 3.01 6.33
CA THR A 296 23.06 3.81 6.75
C THR A 296 21.78 2.98 6.69
N PHE A 297 20.79 3.36 7.48
CA PHE A 297 19.54 2.64 7.65
C PHE A 297 18.34 3.53 7.32
N SER A 298 17.32 2.97 6.70
CA SER A 298 16.05 3.65 6.45
C SER A 298 15.14 3.62 7.70
N ASN A 299 14.00 4.32 7.63
CA ASN A 299 12.82 3.95 8.43
C ASN A 299 12.44 2.50 8.13
N ALA A 300 11.58 1.91 8.95
CA ALA A 300 11.10 0.56 8.78
C ALA A 300 9.66 0.52 8.26
N GLY A 301 9.25 -0.63 7.75
CA GLY A 301 7.89 -0.97 7.36
C GLY A 301 7.33 -2.10 8.21
N ALA A 302 6.06 -2.01 8.55
CA ALA A 302 5.26 -3.06 9.18
C ALA A 302 4.19 -3.53 8.20
N ALA A 303 4.18 -4.80 7.91
CA ALA A 303 3.25 -5.42 6.99
C ALA A 303 2.35 -6.42 7.72
N THR A 304 1.09 -6.53 7.28
CA THR A 304 0.18 -7.62 7.66
C THR A 304 -0.35 -8.25 6.37
N VAL A 305 -0.21 -9.55 6.26
CA VAL A 305 -0.66 -10.29 5.06
C VAL A 305 -2.18 -10.28 5.00
N GLY A 306 -2.74 -9.89 3.85
CA GLY A 306 -4.15 -10.05 3.51
C GLY A 306 -4.48 -11.42 2.92
N ALA A 307 -5.77 -11.76 2.87
CA ALA A 307 -6.28 -12.98 2.26
C ALA A 307 -6.40 -12.85 0.74
#